data_d2d02be1f9c23b78fb68f2e528a4da84
#
_entry.id   d2d02be1f9c23b78fb68f2e528a4da84
#
_cell.length_a   1.000
_cell.length_b   1.000
_cell.length_c   1.000
_cell.angle_alpha   90.00
_cell.angle_beta   90.00
_cell.angle_gamma   90.00
#
_symmetry.space_group_name_H-M   'P 1'
#
loop_
_entity.id
_entity.type
_entity.pdbx_description
1 polymer ?
#
loop_
_entity_poly.entity_id
_entity_poly.type
_entity_poly.pdbx_seq_one_letter_code
_entity_poly.pdbx_strand_id
1 'polypeptide(L)'
;LGEKNLIFPGLSVFGDWRTAIAYNDNGAAEIGQVATRLNLDIDYKITGTERIHAFIRPLDKGGNFTRHEFSGGDENGTNFEFDLNLDTLFFEGDVGQIYGGLTDTDAPFDLPIAFGLMPYLTQNGVWIEDAFIGGAVTLSAKSSPRFDITNMDITVFGGFDKVTTPAFVNADGGLND
;
A
#
# COMPACT_ATOMS: atom_id res chain seq x y z
N LEU A 1 27.88 1.56 -14.84
CA LEU A 1 27.60 2.10 -13.51
C LEU A 1 28.88 2.77 -13.04
N GLY A 2 28.88 4.12 -13.03
CA GLY A 2 30.03 4.93 -12.65
C GLY A 2 30.43 4.69 -11.18
N GLU A 3 31.69 4.97 -10.86
CA GLU A 3 32.26 4.79 -9.52
C GLU A 3 31.57 5.61 -8.41
N LYS A 4 30.67 6.54 -8.78
CA LYS A 4 29.97 7.44 -7.81
C LYS A 4 28.80 6.81 -7.08
N ASN A 5 28.26 5.69 -7.56
CA ASN A 5 27.09 5.04 -6.95
C ASN A 5 27.42 3.60 -6.55
N LEU A 6 28.18 3.44 -5.49
CA LEU A 6 28.30 2.15 -4.79
C LEU A 6 26.96 1.82 -4.12
N ILE A 7 25.99 1.45 -4.94
CA ILE A 7 24.67 1.05 -4.46
C ILE A 7 24.64 -0.46 -4.47
N PHE A 8 24.59 -1.01 -3.29
CA PHE A 8 24.34 -2.43 -3.12
C PHE A 8 22.84 -2.67 -3.07
N PRO A 9 22.31 -3.57 -3.91
CA PRO A 9 20.95 -4.03 -3.75
C PRO A 9 20.75 -4.55 -2.33
N GLY A 10 19.60 -4.23 -1.74
CA GLY A 10 19.30 -4.58 -0.36
C GLY A 10 17.85 -4.99 -0.23
N LEU A 11 17.61 -6.04 0.55
CA LEU A 11 16.27 -6.46 0.93
C LEU A 11 16.04 -6.09 2.39
N SER A 12 14.98 -5.34 2.64
CA SER A 12 14.47 -5.03 3.97
C SER A 12 13.09 -5.65 4.14
N VAL A 13 12.86 -6.32 5.26
CA VAL A 13 11.55 -6.84 5.64
C VAL A 13 11.26 -6.30 7.02
N PHE A 14 10.17 -5.58 7.16
CA PHE A 14 9.73 -4.98 8.41
C PHE A 14 8.21 -5.04 8.50
N GLY A 15 7.66 -4.71 9.64
CA GLY A 15 6.22 -4.76 9.81
C GLY A 15 5.79 -4.70 11.25
N ASP A 16 4.55 -5.05 11.49
CA ASP A 16 3.98 -5.08 12.82
C ASP A 16 3.16 -6.34 13.07
N TRP A 17 3.27 -6.85 14.27
CA TRP A 17 2.43 -7.92 14.78
C TRP A 17 1.53 -7.36 15.88
N ARG A 18 0.22 -7.46 15.66
CA ARG A 18 -0.79 -6.96 16.60
C ARG A 18 -1.61 -8.11 17.14
N THR A 19 -1.82 -8.10 18.44
CA THR A 19 -2.75 -9.04 19.10
C THR A 19 -3.72 -8.22 19.92
N ALA A 20 -5.00 -8.54 19.82
CA ALA A 20 -6.07 -7.90 20.56
C ALA A 20 -6.91 -8.96 21.28
N ILE A 21 -7.36 -8.62 22.47
CA ILE A 21 -8.35 -9.39 23.23
C ILE A 21 -9.62 -8.56 23.23
N ALA A 22 -10.72 -9.16 22.82
CA ALA A 22 -12.02 -8.51 22.83
C ALA A 22 -13.04 -9.39 23.50
N TYR A 23 -13.98 -8.76 24.19
CA TYR A 23 -15.18 -9.38 24.75
C TYR A 23 -16.37 -8.54 24.36
N ASN A 24 -17.39 -9.18 23.83
CA ASN A 24 -18.64 -8.54 23.46
C ASN A 24 -19.81 -9.38 23.97
N ASP A 25 -20.72 -8.73 24.65
CA ASP A 25 -22.02 -9.27 25.07
C ASP A 25 -23.10 -8.36 24.52
N ASN A 26 -23.93 -8.86 23.61
CA ASN A 26 -25.05 -8.13 23.03
C ASN A 26 -26.41 -8.54 23.60
N GLY A 27 -26.41 -9.29 24.69
CA GLY A 27 -27.61 -9.81 25.36
C GLY A 27 -28.21 -11.06 24.69
N ALA A 28 -27.78 -11.41 23.48
CA ALA A 28 -28.19 -12.63 22.76
C ALA A 28 -27.04 -13.63 22.66
N ALA A 29 -25.81 -13.13 22.60
CA ALA A 29 -24.60 -13.95 22.55
C ALA A 29 -23.45 -13.21 23.23
N GLU A 30 -22.62 -14.00 23.91
CA GLU A 30 -21.35 -13.54 24.48
C GLU A 30 -20.21 -14.07 23.58
N ILE A 31 -19.30 -13.20 23.17
CA ILE A 31 -18.15 -13.56 22.36
C ILE A 31 -16.88 -13.01 23.01
N GLY A 32 -16.02 -13.90 23.50
CA GLY A 32 -14.66 -13.57 23.91
C GLY A 32 -13.68 -14.07 22.85
N GLN A 33 -12.75 -13.23 22.41
CA GLN A 33 -11.81 -13.62 21.38
C GLN A 33 -10.43 -13.02 21.60
N VAL A 34 -9.42 -13.77 21.17
CA VAL A 34 -8.06 -13.26 20.94
C VAL A 34 -7.80 -13.29 19.45
N ALA A 35 -7.60 -12.13 18.86
CA ALA A 35 -7.32 -11.99 17.44
C ALA A 35 -5.87 -11.52 17.23
N THR A 36 -5.25 -11.99 16.15
CA THR A 36 -3.88 -11.62 15.81
C THR A 36 -3.78 -11.25 14.33
N ARG A 37 -2.95 -10.30 14.03
CA ARG A 37 -2.68 -9.80 12.68
C ARG A 37 -1.19 -9.57 12.51
N LEU A 38 -0.66 -9.92 11.35
CA LEU A 38 0.72 -9.67 10.95
C LEU A 38 0.71 -8.88 9.64
N ASN A 39 1.31 -7.71 9.65
CA ASN A 39 1.56 -6.90 8.47
C ASN A 39 3.04 -6.95 8.14
N LEU A 40 3.40 -7.24 6.90
CA LEU A 40 4.79 -7.29 6.44
C LEU A 40 4.97 -6.41 5.22
N ASP A 41 5.88 -5.45 5.34
CA ASP A 41 6.41 -4.63 4.27
C ASP A 41 7.73 -5.24 3.80
N ILE A 42 7.86 -5.45 2.50
CA ILE A 42 9.04 -5.98 1.83
C ILE A 42 9.54 -4.92 0.88
N ASP A 43 10.72 -4.42 1.14
CA ASP A 43 11.34 -3.34 0.36
C ASP A 43 12.64 -3.85 -0.26
N TYR A 44 12.63 -4.03 -1.57
CA TYR A 44 13.82 -4.42 -2.34
C TYR A 44 14.41 -3.21 -3.04
N LYS A 45 15.48 -2.68 -2.47
CA LYS A 45 16.26 -1.60 -3.04
C LYS A 45 17.13 -2.12 -4.17
N ILE A 46 16.93 -1.61 -5.39
CA ILE A 46 17.74 -1.93 -6.57
C ILE A 46 18.93 -0.99 -6.62
N THR A 47 18.67 0.30 -6.42
CA THR A 47 19.67 1.37 -6.36
C THR A 47 19.32 2.35 -5.25
N GLY A 48 19.92 3.56 -5.23
CA GLY A 48 19.60 4.62 -4.25
C GLY A 48 18.20 5.23 -4.44
N THR A 49 17.66 5.13 -5.64
CA THR A 49 16.38 5.77 -6.02
C THR A 49 15.35 4.80 -6.55
N GLU A 50 15.76 3.60 -7.01
CA GLU A 50 14.85 2.58 -7.53
C GLU A 50 14.64 1.47 -6.53
N ARG A 51 13.39 1.14 -6.29
CA ARG A 51 12.99 0.06 -5.39
C ARG A 51 11.69 -0.61 -5.79
N ILE A 52 11.50 -1.80 -5.30
CA ILE A 52 10.25 -2.56 -5.42
C ILE A 52 9.70 -2.73 -4.01
N HIS A 53 8.46 -2.29 -3.82
CA HIS A 53 7.71 -2.48 -2.60
C HIS A 53 6.70 -3.59 -2.75
N ALA A 54 6.56 -4.41 -1.71
CA ALA A 54 5.48 -5.36 -1.57
C ALA A 54 4.91 -5.31 -0.15
N PHE A 55 3.61 -5.49 -0.03
CA PHE A 55 2.92 -5.59 1.25
C PHE A 55 2.05 -6.82 1.27
N ILE A 56 2.14 -7.59 2.35
CA ILE A 56 1.35 -8.79 2.59
C ILE A 56 0.82 -8.84 4.02
N ARG A 57 -0.29 -9.54 4.19
CA ARG A 57 -0.93 -9.79 5.49
C ARG A 57 -1.14 -11.28 5.73
N PRO A 58 -0.10 -12.03 6.11
CA PRO A 58 -0.15 -13.49 6.14
C PRO A 58 -1.21 -14.11 7.06
N LEU A 59 -1.65 -13.38 8.09
CA LEU A 59 -2.64 -13.86 9.08
C LEU A 59 -4.04 -13.25 8.86
N ASP A 60 -4.29 -12.74 7.66
CA ASP A 60 -5.53 -12.08 7.27
C ASP A 60 -5.98 -12.61 5.90
N LYS A 61 -7.25 -12.92 5.72
CA LYS A 61 -7.80 -13.39 4.46
C LYS A 61 -9.24 -12.96 4.29
N GLY A 62 -9.53 -12.24 3.19
CA GLY A 62 -10.89 -11.83 2.85
C GLY A 62 -11.59 -11.02 3.94
N GLY A 63 -10.85 -10.18 4.69
CA GLY A 63 -11.37 -9.38 5.79
C GLY A 63 -11.48 -10.11 7.13
N ASN A 64 -11.13 -11.41 7.17
CA ASN A 64 -11.06 -12.18 8.41
C ASN A 64 -9.60 -12.32 8.85
N PHE A 65 -9.37 -12.28 10.15
CA PHE A 65 -8.03 -12.49 10.71
C PHE A 65 -7.99 -13.73 11.61
N THR A 66 -6.81 -14.27 11.76
CA THR A 66 -6.55 -15.38 12.68
C THR A 66 -7.03 -15.02 14.07
N ARG A 67 -7.92 -15.85 14.65
CA ARG A 67 -8.50 -15.64 15.97
C ARG A 67 -8.79 -16.94 16.68
N HIS A 68 -8.86 -16.86 18.00
CA HIS A 68 -9.38 -17.91 18.87
C HIS A 68 -10.59 -17.35 19.64
N GLU A 69 -11.72 -17.99 19.49
CA GLU A 69 -12.95 -17.68 20.21
C GLU A 69 -13.13 -18.62 21.39
N PHE A 70 -13.43 -18.10 22.58
CA PHE A 70 -13.48 -18.85 23.84
C PHE A 70 -14.70 -18.56 24.70
N SER A 71 -15.76 -18.02 24.16
CA SER A 71 -16.98 -17.76 24.93
C SER A 71 -18.18 -18.51 24.43
N GLY A 72 -18.87 -19.11 25.34
CA GLY A 72 -20.26 -19.51 25.49
C GLY A 72 -21.11 -20.01 24.32
N GLY A 73 -20.57 -20.26 23.15
CA GLY A 73 -21.34 -20.68 21.97
C GLY A 73 -20.77 -21.91 21.28
N ASP A 74 -21.53 -22.43 20.34
CA ASP A 74 -21.16 -23.60 19.52
C ASP A 74 -19.97 -23.30 18.57
N GLU A 75 -19.53 -22.05 18.46
CA GLU A 75 -18.45 -21.59 17.58
C GLU A 75 -17.11 -21.40 18.28
N ASN A 76 -16.96 -21.90 19.51
CA ASN A 76 -15.67 -21.85 20.20
C ASN A 76 -14.61 -22.61 19.42
N GLY A 77 -13.48 -21.96 19.16
CA GLY A 77 -12.40 -22.59 18.44
C GLY A 77 -11.40 -21.61 17.84
N THR A 78 -10.42 -22.18 17.17
CA THR A 78 -9.41 -21.41 16.44
C THR A 78 -9.77 -21.35 14.98
N ASN A 79 -9.93 -20.14 14.47
CA ASN A 79 -9.97 -19.87 13.05
C ASN A 79 -8.60 -19.34 12.62
N PHE A 80 -7.85 -20.16 11.91
CA PHE A 80 -6.52 -19.82 11.41
C PHE A 80 -6.63 -19.40 9.95
N GLU A 81 -6.33 -18.12 9.68
CA GLU A 81 -6.27 -17.60 8.33
C GLU A 81 -4.82 -17.55 7.88
N PHE A 82 -4.58 -17.97 6.64
CA PHE A 82 -3.27 -17.87 6.02
C PHE A 82 -3.41 -17.46 4.57
N ASP A 83 -2.83 -16.31 4.24
CA ASP A 83 -2.81 -15.78 2.89
C ASP A 83 -1.45 -15.13 2.60
N LEU A 84 -0.89 -15.41 1.44
CA LEU A 84 0.33 -14.79 0.93
C LEU A 84 0.05 -13.94 -0.31
N ASN A 85 -1.22 -13.63 -0.56
CA ASN A 85 -1.57 -12.72 -1.64
C ASN A 85 -0.95 -11.35 -1.36
N LEU A 86 -0.49 -10.74 -2.43
CA LEU A 86 0.06 -9.39 -2.39
C LEU A 86 -1.09 -8.38 -2.31
N ASP A 87 -1.12 -7.59 -1.24
CA ASP A 87 -2.01 -6.42 -1.16
C ASP A 87 -1.48 -5.29 -2.04
N THR A 88 -0.15 -5.12 -2.08
CA THR A 88 0.51 -4.20 -3.00
C THR A 88 1.81 -4.80 -3.53
N LEU A 89 2.16 -4.44 -4.76
CA LEU A 89 3.44 -4.73 -5.40
C LEU A 89 3.71 -3.70 -6.47
N PHE A 90 4.61 -2.77 -6.22
CA PHE A 90 4.91 -1.72 -7.17
C PHE A 90 6.39 -1.35 -7.18
N PHE A 91 6.82 -0.86 -8.33
CA PHE A 91 8.11 -0.23 -8.52
C PHE A 91 7.98 1.28 -8.30
N GLU A 92 8.96 1.88 -7.67
CA GLU A 92 9.17 3.33 -7.68
C GLU A 92 10.60 3.67 -8.08
N GLY A 93 10.77 4.83 -8.70
CA GLY A 93 12.07 5.33 -9.12
C GLY A 93 11.98 6.75 -9.67
N ASP A 94 13.14 7.29 -10.05
CA ASP A 94 13.22 8.59 -10.69
C ASP A 94 13.87 8.49 -12.07
N VAL A 95 13.16 8.93 -13.11
CA VAL A 95 13.63 8.82 -14.51
C VAL A 95 14.90 9.64 -14.74
N GLY A 96 15.03 10.79 -14.08
CA GLY A 96 16.25 11.60 -14.16
C GLY A 96 17.45 10.87 -13.56
N GLN A 97 17.28 10.25 -12.42
CA GLN A 97 18.33 9.47 -11.77
C GLN A 97 18.68 8.21 -12.56
N ILE A 98 17.68 7.50 -13.10
CA ILE A 98 17.88 6.34 -13.99
C ILE A 98 18.68 6.77 -15.22
N TYR A 99 18.28 7.88 -15.86
CA TYR A 99 19.02 8.41 -17.01
C TYR A 99 20.45 8.77 -16.66
N GLY A 100 20.65 9.47 -15.54
CA GLY A 100 21.99 9.83 -15.05
C GLY A 100 22.88 8.61 -14.79
N GLY A 101 22.31 7.57 -14.18
CA GLY A 101 23.02 6.31 -13.93
C GLY A 101 23.39 5.52 -15.19
N LEU A 102 22.59 5.64 -16.25
CA LEU A 102 22.86 4.98 -17.54
C LEU A 102 23.83 5.75 -18.43
N THR A 103 23.83 7.09 -18.36
CA THR A 103 24.60 7.94 -19.27
C THR A 103 25.83 8.58 -18.62
N ASP A 104 26.01 8.39 -17.31
CA ASP A 104 27.03 9.09 -16.51
C ASP A 104 26.97 10.63 -16.62
N THR A 105 25.75 11.15 -16.79
CA THR A 105 25.47 12.57 -16.98
C THR A 105 24.29 12.98 -16.11
N ASP A 106 24.42 14.07 -15.34
CA ASP A 106 23.32 14.56 -14.53
C ASP A 106 22.13 14.97 -15.42
N ALA A 107 20.96 14.41 -15.12
CA ALA A 107 19.74 14.82 -15.80
C ALA A 107 19.30 16.21 -15.33
N PRO A 108 18.84 17.09 -16.24
CA PRO A 108 18.36 18.43 -15.86
C PRO A 108 16.93 18.42 -15.28
N PHE A 109 16.42 17.27 -14.89
CA PHE A 109 15.05 17.11 -14.38
C PHE A 109 14.97 15.96 -13.38
N ASP A 110 14.03 16.10 -12.47
CA ASP A 110 13.55 15.02 -11.59
C ASP A 110 12.15 14.64 -12.06
N LEU A 111 11.93 13.34 -12.26
CA LEU A 111 10.65 12.79 -12.70
C LEU A 111 10.37 11.49 -11.97
N PRO A 112 9.90 11.56 -10.72
CA PRO A 112 9.48 10.40 -9.97
C PRO A 112 8.35 9.65 -10.67
N ILE A 113 8.49 8.33 -10.75
CA ILE A 113 7.51 7.42 -11.33
C ILE A 113 7.23 6.27 -10.37
N ALA A 114 6.01 5.75 -10.44
CA ALA A 114 5.63 4.49 -9.81
C ALA A 114 4.73 3.70 -10.74
N PHE A 115 4.84 2.37 -10.71
CA PHE A 115 3.93 1.50 -11.46
C PHE A 115 3.83 0.11 -10.83
N GLY A 116 2.67 -0.50 -10.96
CA GLY A 116 2.36 -1.82 -10.42
C GLY A 116 1.00 -1.83 -9.71
N LEU A 117 0.84 -2.75 -8.77
CA LEU A 117 -0.30 -2.80 -7.86
C LEU A 117 -0.03 -1.81 -6.72
N MET A 118 -0.54 -0.59 -6.86
CA MET A 118 -0.25 0.54 -5.97
C MET A 118 -1.39 0.80 -5.00
N PRO A 119 -1.10 1.09 -3.72
CA PRO A 119 -2.11 1.57 -2.79
C PRO A 119 -2.52 3.00 -3.17
N TYR A 120 -3.80 3.27 -3.15
CA TYR A 120 -4.35 4.59 -3.38
C TYR A 120 -5.34 4.99 -2.30
N LEU A 121 -5.02 6.07 -1.62
CA LEU A 121 -5.84 6.62 -0.54
C LEU A 121 -6.12 8.09 -0.82
N THR A 122 -7.39 8.44 -0.99
CA THR A 122 -7.79 9.84 -1.20
C THR A 122 -8.72 10.29 -0.08
N GLN A 123 -8.41 11.45 0.51
CA GLN A 123 -9.16 12.06 1.61
C GLN A 123 -9.39 11.08 2.77
N ASN A 124 -8.32 10.42 3.23
CA ASN A 124 -8.34 9.44 4.31
C ASN A 124 -9.31 8.27 4.06
N GLY A 125 -9.41 7.80 2.82
CA GLY A 125 -10.26 6.68 2.44
C GLY A 125 -11.74 7.03 2.22
N VAL A 126 -12.13 8.31 2.37
CA VAL A 126 -13.54 8.70 2.16
C VAL A 126 -13.97 8.54 0.70
N TRP A 127 -13.09 8.86 -0.24
CA TRP A 127 -13.37 8.73 -1.66
C TRP A 127 -12.86 7.42 -2.23
N ILE A 128 -11.62 7.08 -1.96
CA ILE A 128 -10.97 5.88 -2.49
C ILE A 128 -10.00 5.36 -1.45
N GLU A 129 -10.13 4.09 -1.12
CA GLU A 129 -9.17 3.30 -0.35
C GLU A 129 -9.06 1.93 -0.99
N ASP A 130 -8.11 1.79 -1.90
CA ASP A 130 -7.94 0.54 -2.65
C ASP A 130 -6.49 0.40 -3.14
N ALA A 131 -6.16 -0.79 -3.65
CA ALA A 131 -4.97 -1.04 -4.44
C ALA A 131 -5.38 -1.30 -5.89
N PHE A 132 -4.78 -0.62 -6.84
CA PHE A 132 -5.07 -0.77 -8.25
C PHE A 132 -3.80 -0.95 -9.08
N ILE A 133 -3.94 -1.66 -10.19
CA ILE A 133 -2.85 -1.81 -11.16
C ILE A 133 -2.81 -0.56 -12.03
N GLY A 134 -1.70 0.16 -11.96
CA GLY A 134 -1.57 1.40 -12.69
C GLY A 134 -0.18 1.99 -12.66
N GLY A 135 -0.10 3.27 -12.94
CA GLY A 135 1.14 4.05 -12.90
C GLY A 135 0.88 5.50 -12.52
N ALA A 136 1.91 6.11 -11.97
CA ALA A 136 1.93 7.53 -11.60
C ALA A 136 3.23 8.18 -12.05
N VAL A 137 3.15 9.46 -12.37
CA VAL A 137 4.31 10.31 -12.65
C VAL A 137 4.12 11.65 -11.95
N THR A 138 5.19 12.15 -11.34
CA THR A 138 5.16 13.41 -10.59
C THR A 138 6.11 14.44 -11.20
N LEU A 139 5.60 15.63 -11.47
CA LEU A 139 6.39 16.81 -11.77
C LEU A 139 6.65 17.55 -10.45
N SER A 140 7.84 17.37 -9.92
CA SER A 140 8.22 17.89 -8.60
C SER A 140 8.65 19.34 -8.66
N ALA A 141 8.47 20.06 -7.54
CA ALA A 141 9.02 21.38 -7.25
C ALA A 141 8.74 22.44 -8.33
N LYS A 142 7.52 22.50 -8.85
CA LYS A 142 7.11 23.56 -9.78
C LYS A 142 6.74 24.83 -9.03
N SER A 143 7.09 25.97 -9.62
CA SER A 143 6.71 27.29 -9.13
C SER A 143 5.96 28.07 -10.22
N SER A 144 5.01 28.89 -9.82
CA SER A 144 4.27 29.75 -10.74
C SER A 144 4.08 31.13 -10.12
N PRO A 145 4.94 32.10 -10.47
CA PRO A 145 4.78 33.49 -10.00
C PRO A 145 3.43 34.09 -10.36
N ARG A 146 2.84 33.66 -11.50
CA ARG A 146 1.53 34.17 -11.95
C ARG A 146 0.39 33.82 -11.00
N PHE A 147 0.49 32.69 -10.29
CA PHE A 147 -0.52 32.22 -9.34
C PHE A 147 -0.06 32.36 -7.89
N ASP A 148 1.07 33.06 -7.64
CA ASP A 148 1.68 33.20 -6.32
C ASP A 148 1.95 31.85 -5.63
N ILE A 149 2.37 30.87 -6.44
CA ILE A 149 2.72 29.52 -5.97
C ILE A 149 4.24 29.40 -5.95
N THR A 150 4.81 29.19 -4.78
CA THR A 150 6.26 29.07 -4.58
C THR A 150 6.77 27.65 -4.78
N ASN A 151 5.94 26.65 -4.46
CA ASN A 151 6.27 25.25 -4.64
C ASN A 151 4.99 24.41 -4.80
N MET A 152 4.95 23.55 -5.82
CA MET A 152 3.88 22.59 -6.01
C MET A 152 4.42 21.33 -6.70
N ASP A 153 3.84 20.20 -6.35
CA ASP A 153 4.02 18.95 -7.08
C ASP A 153 2.74 18.64 -7.86
N ILE A 154 2.91 18.19 -9.09
CA ILE A 154 1.80 17.79 -9.96
C ILE A 154 1.96 16.31 -10.24
N THR A 155 1.06 15.49 -9.69
CA THR A 155 1.05 14.05 -9.94
C THR A 155 -0.09 13.72 -10.89
N VAL A 156 0.25 13.00 -11.95
CA VAL A 156 -0.72 12.37 -12.85
C VAL A 156 -0.64 10.86 -12.65
N PHE A 157 -1.78 10.23 -12.46
CA PHE A 157 -1.85 8.79 -12.29
C PHE A 157 -2.99 8.21 -13.13
N GLY A 158 -2.90 6.93 -13.46
CA GLY A 158 -3.93 6.19 -14.19
C GLY A 158 -3.89 4.73 -13.83
N GLY A 159 -5.06 4.11 -13.76
CA GLY A 159 -5.24 2.69 -13.46
C GLY A 159 -5.91 1.95 -14.63
N PHE A 160 -5.67 0.65 -14.67
CA PHE A 160 -6.23 -0.28 -15.65
C PHE A 160 -7.24 -1.23 -15.03
N ASP A 161 -7.42 -1.15 -13.72
CA ASP A 161 -8.30 -1.99 -12.95
C ASP A 161 -9.45 -1.20 -12.33
N LYS A 162 -10.44 -1.90 -11.80
CA LYS A 162 -11.54 -1.30 -11.08
C LYS A 162 -11.05 -0.83 -9.71
N VAL A 163 -11.53 0.32 -9.31
CA VAL A 163 -11.23 0.91 -8.00
C VAL A 163 -12.50 0.92 -7.16
N THR A 164 -12.44 0.31 -5.99
CA THR A 164 -13.51 0.32 -5.02
C THR A 164 -13.62 1.69 -4.35
N THR A 165 -14.78 2.30 -4.42
CA THR A 165 -15.04 3.59 -3.76
C THR A 165 -16.20 3.50 -2.77
N PRO A 166 -15.97 3.81 -1.48
CA PRO A 166 -17.04 3.89 -0.49
C PRO A 166 -18.06 5.01 -0.75
N ALA A 167 -17.69 5.98 -1.59
CA ALA A 167 -18.56 7.12 -1.93
C ALA A 167 -19.76 6.73 -2.80
N PHE A 168 -19.70 5.59 -3.49
CA PHE A 168 -20.76 5.10 -4.36
C PHE A 168 -21.19 3.70 -3.92
N VAL A 169 -22.29 3.63 -3.21
CA VAL A 169 -22.94 2.36 -2.86
C VAL A 169 -24.16 2.13 -3.78
N ASN A 170 -24.35 0.91 -4.19
CA ASN A 170 -25.52 0.49 -4.92
C ASN A 170 -26.77 0.59 -4.05
N ALA A 171 -27.97 0.55 -4.64
CA ALA A 171 -29.25 0.64 -3.93
C ALA A 171 -29.48 -0.52 -2.93
N ASP A 172 -28.76 -1.61 -3.07
CA ASP A 172 -28.74 -2.79 -2.18
C ASP A 172 -27.67 -2.70 -1.09
N GLY A 173 -26.92 -1.60 -1.03
CA GLY A 173 -25.86 -1.37 -0.04
C GLY A 173 -24.52 -2.01 -0.38
N GLY A 174 -24.40 -2.67 -1.55
CA GLY A 174 -23.13 -3.17 -2.06
C GLY A 174 -22.23 -2.04 -2.57
N LEU A 175 -20.91 -2.26 -2.49
CA LEU A 175 -19.94 -1.34 -3.12
C LEU A 175 -20.12 -1.39 -4.65
N ASN A 176 -20.00 -0.23 -5.27
CA ASN A 176 -20.10 -0.11 -6.73
C ASN A 176 -18.72 -0.44 -7.32
N ASP A 177 -18.64 -1.50 -8.10
CA ASP A 177 -17.45 -1.91 -8.85
C ASP A 177 -17.32 -1.15 -10.18
#